data_40c69a5c7bcbd0e2f54930071398b36a
#
_entry.id   40c69a5c7bcbd0e2f54930071398b36a
#
_cell.length_a   1.000
_cell.length_b   1.000
_cell.length_c   1.000
_cell.angle_alpha   90.00
_cell.angle_beta   90.00
_cell.angle_gamma   90.00
#
_symmetry.space_group_name_H-M   'P 1'
#
loop_
_entity.id
_entity.type
_entity.pdbx_description
1 polymer ?
#
loop_
_entity_poly.entity_id
_entity_poly.type
_entity_poly.pdbx_seq_one_letter_code
_entity_poly.pdbx_strand_id
1 'polypeptide(L)'
;KKQVMMFSATFTTETRALCKKFMQDPHEIRVDEESKLTLHGLLQYYVKLTEKEKNRKLNDLLDALEFNQVVIFVKSVQRATALDKLLVECNFPSIAIHSGLAQEERISRYKQFKEFQKRIMVSTDLFGRGIDIERVNIVINYDMPDESDSYLHRVGRAGRFGTKGLAITFVGSDEDAEVLKKVQERFEVNIGEMPSTIDTTSYLNA
;
A
#
# COMPACT_ATOMS: atom_id res chain seq x y z
N LYS A 1 31.19 24.36 1.55
CA LYS A 1 31.06 23.10 0.81
C LYS A 1 29.80 22.40 1.29
N LYS A 2 28.97 21.91 0.38
CA LYS A 2 27.77 21.12 0.70
C LYS A 2 28.02 19.65 0.38
N GLN A 3 27.57 18.75 1.23
CA GLN A 3 27.47 17.33 0.96
C GLN A 3 26.01 17.02 0.61
N VAL A 4 25.78 16.34 -0.50
CA VAL A 4 24.43 15.95 -0.96
C VAL A 4 24.35 14.43 -0.89
N MET A 5 23.32 13.93 -0.23
CA MET A 5 22.99 12.50 -0.15
C MET A 5 21.56 12.30 -0.61
N MET A 6 21.33 11.29 -1.41
CA MET A 6 20.00 10.92 -1.91
C MET A 6 19.73 9.46 -1.61
N PHE A 7 18.56 9.19 -1.05
CA PHE A 7 18.11 7.85 -0.68
C PHE A 7 16.75 7.57 -1.30
N SER A 8 16.58 6.43 -1.90
CA SER A 8 15.28 5.97 -2.39
C SER A 8 15.26 4.44 -2.44
N ALA A 9 14.09 3.86 -2.22
CA ALA A 9 13.86 2.44 -2.50
C ALA A 9 13.74 2.16 -4.00
N THR A 10 13.33 3.18 -4.80
CA THR A 10 13.04 3.07 -6.23
C THR A 10 13.72 4.22 -6.97
N PHE A 11 14.91 3.98 -7.53
CA PHE A 11 15.58 4.93 -8.44
C PHE A 11 15.29 4.57 -9.89
N THR A 12 14.48 5.37 -10.56
CA THR A 12 14.33 5.25 -12.02
C THR A 12 15.59 5.74 -12.74
N THR A 13 15.74 5.37 -14.01
CA THR A 13 16.88 5.80 -14.83
C THR A 13 16.96 7.34 -14.92
N GLU A 14 15.81 8.01 -15.05
CA GLU A 14 15.72 9.47 -15.09
C GLU A 14 16.13 10.10 -13.76
N THR A 15 15.68 9.54 -12.64
CA THR A 15 16.05 10.01 -11.30
C THR A 15 17.54 9.83 -11.05
N ARG A 16 18.15 8.72 -11.48
CA ARG A 16 19.60 8.51 -11.38
C ARG A 16 20.38 9.54 -12.21
N ALA A 17 19.92 9.82 -13.43
CA ALA A 17 20.53 10.84 -14.28
C ALA A 17 20.44 12.23 -13.64
N LEU A 18 19.30 12.55 -12.99
CA LEU A 18 19.10 13.78 -12.25
C LEU A 18 20.03 13.87 -11.04
N CYS A 19 20.19 12.81 -10.26
CA CYS A 19 21.10 12.76 -9.12
C CYS A 19 22.53 13.11 -9.54
N LYS A 20 23.02 12.58 -10.66
CA LYS A 20 24.36 12.86 -11.18
C LYS A 20 24.56 14.33 -11.55
N LYS A 21 23.50 15.09 -11.85
CA LYS A 21 23.61 16.54 -12.12
C LYS A 21 23.82 17.36 -10.86
N PHE A 22 23.32 16.90 -9.72
CA PHE A 22 23.39 17.63 -8.43
C PHE A 22 24.54 17.15 -7.53
N MET A 23 25.15 16.03 -7.85
CA MET A 23 26.23 15.43 -7.07
C MET A 23 27.53 15.42 -7.87
N GLN A 24 28.66 15.65 -7.20
CA GLN A 24 29.99 15.54 -7.79
C GLN A 24 30.56 14.17 -7.45
N ASP A 25 30.72 13.32 -8.45
CA ASP A 25 31.25 11.95 -8.34
C ASP A 25 30.67 11.18 -7.14
N PRO A 26 29.34 10.93 -7.12
CA PRO A 26 28.68 10.34 -5.99
C PRO A 26 29.05 8.87 -5.84
N HIS A 27 29.32 8.46 -4.59
CA HIS A 27 29.42 7.06 -4.26
C HIS A 27 28.04 6.43 -4.28
N GLU A 28 27.81 5.44 -5.16
CA GLU A 28 26.54 4.72 -5.25
C GLU A 28 26.59 3.43 -4.42
N ILE A 29 25.79 3.37 -3.38
CA ILE A 29 25.56 2.15 -2.61
C ILE A 29 24.22 1.57 -3.06
N ARG A 30 24.26 0.40 -3.68
CA ARG A 30 23.06 -0.35 -4.08
C ARG A 30 22.90 -1.51 -3.10
N VAL A 31 21.76 -1.51 -2.41
CA VAL A 31 21.35 -2.64 -1.59
C VAL A 31 20.51 -3.53 -2.50
N ASP A 32 21.07 -4.59 -3.00
CA ASP A 32 20.48 -5.63 -3.85
C ASP A 32 19.56 -5.19 -5.02
N GLU A 33 19.37 -6.07 -5.98
CA GLU A 33 18.46 -5.89 -7.10
C GLU A 33 17.04 -5.55 -6.61
N GLU A 34 16.35 -4.68 -7.34
CA GLU A 34 14.98 -4.22 -7.03
C GLU A 34 14.00 -5.37 -6.72
N SER A 35 14.24 -6.55 -7.30
CA SER A 35 13.49 -7.80 -7.08
C SER A 35 13.58 -8.32 -5.65
N LYS A 36 14.62 -7.97 -4.90
CA LYS A 36 14.85 -8.43 -3.52
C LYS A 36 14.41 -7.43 -2.46
N LEU A 37 13.88 -6.25 -2.84
CA LEU A 37 13.25 -5.33 -1.91
C LEU A 37 12.02 -6.00 -1.29
N THR A 38 12.32 -6.88 -0.42
CA THR A 38 11.60 -7.46 0.70
C THR A 38 10.09 -7.33 0.68
N LEU A 39 9.49 -8.08 -0.19
CA LEU A 39 8.15 -8.59 0.06
C LEU A 39 8.22 -9.91 0.86
N HIS A 40 9.37 -10.17 1.52
CA HIS A 40 9.56 -11.32 2.39
C HIS A 40 8.61 -11.24 3.60
N GLY A 41 7.85 -12.30 3.83
CA GLY A 41 6.83 -12.35 4.87
C GLY A 41 5.50 -11.71 4.48
N LEU A 42 5.40 -11.09 3.30
CA LEU A 42 4.15 -10.53 2.78
C LEU A 42 3.46 -11.56 1.88
N LEU A 43 2.25 -11.96 2.25
CA LEU A 43 1.34 -12.69 1.36
C LEU A 43 0.67 -11.71 0.41
N GLN A 44 0.61 -12.05 -0.87
CA GLN A 44 0.04 -11.20 -1.89
C GLN A 44 -0.97 -11.97 -2.73
N TYR A 45 -2.18 -11.43 -2.81
CA TYR A 45 -3.27 -11.99 -3.59
C TYR A 45 -3.97 -10.93 -4.43
N TYR A 46 -4.61 -11.36 -5.51
CA TYR A 46 -5.54 -10.52 -6.25
C TYR A 46 -6.95 -11.10 -6.21
N VAL A 47 -7.94 -10.23 -6.43
CA VAL A 47 -9.35 -10.60 -6.60
C VAL A 47 -9.84 -9.97 -7.88
N LYS A 48 -10.31 -10.80 -8.82
CA LYS A 48 -10.92 -10.33 -10.05
C LYS A 48 -12.40 -10.05 -9.80
N LEU A 49 -12.83 -8.81 -10.04
CA LEU A 49 -14.22 -8.37 -9.81
C LEU A 49 -14.53 -7.10 -10.59
N THR A 50 -15.81 -6.83 -10.76
CA THR A 50 -16.29 -5.58 -11.38
C THR A 50 -16.28 -4.44 -10.36
N GLU A 51 -16.34 -3.20 -10.84
CA GLU A 51 -16.41 -2.00 -9.99
C GLU A 51 -17.59 -2.05 -9.00
N LYS A 52 -18.74 -2.58 -9.43
CA LYS A 52 -19.94 -2.70 -8.58
C LYS A 52 -19.80 -3.69 -7.43
N GLU A 53 -18.90 -4.65 -7.56
CA GLU A 53 -18.67 -5.69 -6.55
C GLU A 53 -17.65 -5.28 -5.48
N LYS A 54 -16.87 -4.22 -5.73
CA LYS A 54 -15.77 -3.80 -4.84
C LYS A 54 -16.23 -3.52 -3.40
N ASN A 55 -17.31 -2.77 -3.21
CA ASN A 55 -17.79 -2.42 -1.88
C ASN A 55 -18.23 -3.65 -1.09
N ARG A 56 -19.00 -4.54 -1.73
CA ARG A 56 -19.43 -5.77 -1.08
C ARG A 56 -18.24 -6.64 -0.72
N LYS A 57 -17.32 -6.84 -1.67
CA LYS A 57 -16.11 -7.64 -1.41
C LYS A 57 -15.25 -7.05 -0.29
N LEU A 58 -15.11 -5.73 -0.23
CA LEU A 58 -14.39 -5.07 0.84
C LEU A 58 -15.03 -5.34 2.21
N ASN A 59 -16.35 -5.20 2.32
CA ASN A 59 -17.06 -5.51 3.56
C ASN A 59 -16.87 -6.98 3.96
N ASP A 60 -17.01 -7.90 3.02
CA ASP A 60 -16.80 -9.33 3.27
C ASP A 60 -15.38 -9.61 3.79
N LEU A 61 -14.37 -8.95 3.22
CA LEU A 61 -12.97 -9.08 3.67
C LEU A 61 -12.75 -8.53 5.07
N LEU A 62 -13.30 -7.34 5.37
CA LEU A 62 -13.16 -6.70 6.67
C LEU A 62 -13.89 -7.48 7.78
N ASP A 63 -14.96 -8.18 7.45
CA ASP A 63 -15.67 -9.07 8.38
C ASP A 63 -14.96 -10.41 8.58
N ALA A 64 -14.36 -10.95 7.52
CA ALA A 64 -13.76 -12.29 7.54
C ALA A 64 -12.31 -12.33 8.03
N LEU A 65 -11.54 -11.28 7.79
CA LEU A 65 -10.11 -11.24 8.12
C LEU A 65 -9.87 -10.69 9.53
N GLU A 66 -9.02 -11.34 10.27
CA GLU A 66 -8.48 -10.80 11.51
C GLU A 66 -7.34 -9.83 11.19
N PHE A 67 -7.34 -8.65 11.80
CA PHE A 67 -6.31 -7.65 11.58
C PHE A 67 -6.11 -6.74 12.78
N ASN A 68 -4.92 -6.18 12.90
CA ASN A 68 -4.63 -5.09 13.81
C ASN A 68 -5.06 -3.77 13.17
N GLN A 69 -4.41 -3.38 12.07
CA GLN A 69 -4.79 -2.22 11.28
C GLN A 69 -4.71 -2.51 9.78
N VAL A 70 -5.59 -1.87 9.02
CA VAL A 70 -5.69 -1.98 7.56
C VAL A 70 -5.50 -0.62 6.92
N VAL A 71 -4.74 -0.57 5.82
CA VAL A 71 -4.72 0.58 4.91
C VAL A 71 -5.37 0.18 3.60
N ILE A 72 -6.35 0.97 3.17
CA ILE A 72 -7.08 0.80 1.92
C ILE A 72 -6.69 1.93 0.98
N PHE A 73 -6.13 1.58 -0.18
CA PHE A 73 -5.73 2.55 -1.19
C PHE A 73 -6.76 2.69 -2.30
N VAL A 74 -7.09 3.94 -2.61
CA VAL A 74 -7.99 4.34 -3.69
C VAL A 74 -7.32 5.37 -4.59
N LYS A 75 -7.82 5.50 -5.83
CA LYS A 75 -7.19 6.33 -6.86
C LYS A 75 -7.48 7.84 -6.78
N SER A 76 -8.49 8.26 -6.00
CA SER A 76 -8.87 9.68 -5.91
C SER A 76 -9.36 10.10 -4.54
N VAL A 77 -9.26 11.40 -4.27
CA VAL A 77 -9.79 12.04 -3.03
C VAL A 77 -11.29 11.80 -2.87
N GLN A 78 -12.05 11.93 -3.96
CA GLN A 78 -13.49 11.70 -3.94
C GLN A 78 -13.84 10.27 -3.56
N ARG A 79 -13.11 9.28 -4.10
CA ARG A 79 -13.29 7.88 -3.75
C ARG A 79 -12.90 7.61 -2.29
N ALA A 80 -11.84 8.23 -1.80
CA ALA A 80 -11.44 8.09 -0.41
C ALA A 80 -12.53 8.61 0.55
N THR A 81 -13.08 9.77 0.28
CA THR A 81 -14.15 10.35 1.09
C THR A 81 -15.44 9.52 1.05
N ALA A 82 -15.83 9.06 -0.14
CA ALA A 82 -17.03 8.24 -0.31
C ALA A 82 -16.89 6.87 0.36
N LEU A 83 -15.74 6.24 0.22
CA LEU A 83 -15.48 4.92 0.81
C LEU A 83 -15.40 4.99 2.34
N ASP A 84 -14.73 5.99 2.88
CA ASP A 84 -14.66 6.22 4.33
C ASP A 84 -16.06 6.42 4.93
N LYS A 85 -16.88 7.26 4.30
CA LYS A 85 -18.27 7.46 4.72
C LYS A 85 -19.06 6.15 4.74
N LEU A 86 -18.96 5.35 3.68
CA LEU A 86 -19.60 4.03 3.59
C LEU A 86 -19.14 3.10 4.71
N LEU A 87 -17.84 3.02 4.98
CA LEU A 87 -17.30 2.17 6.03
C LEU A 87 -17.77 2.59 7.42
N VAL A 88 -17.83 3.89 7.70
CA VAL A 88 -18.39 4.42 8.96
C VAL A 88 -19.87 4.09 9.09
N GLU A 89 -20.67 4.22 8.03
CA GLU A 89 -22.08 3.83 8.00
C GLU A 89 -22.28 2.33 8.24
N CYS A 90 -21.32 1.50 7.83
CA CYS A 90 -21.27 0.06 8.11
C CYS A 90 -20.66 -0.30 9.48
N ASN A 91 -20.47 0.68 10.37
CA ASN A 91 -19.86 0.54 11.71
C ASN A 91 -18.41 0.08 11.73
N PHE A 92 -17.65 0.29 10.65
CA PHE A 92 -16.20 0.08 10.67
C PHE A 92 -15.48 1.34 11.19
N PRO A 93 -14.48 1.20 12.07
CA PRO A 93 -13.72 2.31 12.65
C PRO A 93 -12.70 2.88 11.64
N SER A 94 -13.18 3.56 10.61
CA SER A 94 -12.43 4.07 9.48
C SER A 94 -12.10 5.56 9.61
N ILE A 95 -11.04 5.99 8.93
CA ILE A 95 -10.64 7.38 8.76
C ILE A 95 -10.00 7.59 7.39
N ALA A 96 -10.42 8.64 6.67
CA ALA A 96 -9.82 9.00 5.38
C ALA A 96 -8.66 9.98 5.56
N ILE A 97 -7.55 9.74 4.86
CA ILE A 97 -6.40 10.64 4.81
C ILE A 97 -5.98 10.84 3.35
N HIS A 98 -6.05 12.08 2.86
CA HIS A 98 -5.79 12.40 1.45
C HIS A 98 -5.33 13.86 1.28
N SER A 99 -4.86 14.19 0.09
CA SER A 99 -4.31 15.53 -0.23
C SER A 99 -5.34 16.67 -0.18
N GLY A 100 -6.62 16.36 -0.26
CA GLY A 100 -7.71 17.37 -0.17
C GLY A 100 -7.96 17.90 1.25
N LEU A 101 -7.34 17.31 2.27
CA LEU A 101 -7.41 17.79 3.65
C LEU A 101 -6.34 18.85 3.91
N ALA A 102 -6.65 19.81 4.80
CA ALA A 102 -5.64 20.72 5.34
C ALA A 102 -4.52 19.92 6.04
N GLN A 103 -3.31 20.46 6.04
CA GLN A 103 -2.15 19.75 6.61
C GLN A 103 -2.34 19.39 8.09
N GLU A 104 -2.89 20.30 8.86
CA GLU A 104 -3.19 20.09 10.28
C GLU A 104 -4.16 18.93 10.49
N GLU A 105 -5.21 18.87 9.67
CA GLU A 105 -6.19 17.79 9.71
C GLU A 105 -5.56 16.44 9.33
N ARG A 106 -4.70 16.42 8.31
CA ARG A 106 -3.96 15.20 7.93
C ARG A 106 -3.08 14.67 9.06
N ILE A 107 -2.36 15.57 9.73
CA ILE A 107 -1.51 15.23 10.87
C ILE A 107 -2.36 14.69 12.03
N SER A 108 -3.48 15.35 12.32
CA SER A 108 -4.40 14.92 13.38
C SER A 108 -4.97 13.51 13.10
N ARG A 109 -5.44 13.27 11.88
CA ARG A 109 -5.99 11.96 11.48
C ARG A 109 -4.92 10.87 11.46
N TYR A 110 -3.73 11.19 10.97
CA TYR A 110 -2.60 10.27 11.00
C TYR A 110 -2.25 9.85 12.44
N LYS A 111 -2.22 10.82 13.36
CA LYS A 111 -1.98 10.57 14.78
C LYS A 111 -3.04 9.66 15.39
N GLN A 112 -4.32 9.90 15.12
CA GLN A 112 -5.41 9.05 15.58
C GLN A 112 -5.24 7.60 15.10
N PHE A 113 -4.85 7.41 13.84
CA PHE A 113 -4.58 6.07 13.30
C PHE A 113 -3.34 5.44 13.94
N LYS A 114 -2.25 6.18 14.06
CA LYS A 114 -1.01 5.70 14.70
C LYS A 114 -1.21 5.33 16.17
N GLU A 115 -2.02 6.07 16.90
CA GLU A 115 -2.37 5.81 18.30
C GLU A 115 -3.46 4.74 18.48
N PHE A 116 -3.83 4.04 17.42
CA PHE A 116 -4.82 2.96 17.43
C PHE A 116 -6.26 3.37 17.79
N GLN A 117 -6.61 4.65 17.65
CA GLN A 117 -7.98 5.14 17.81
C GLN A 117 -8.88 4.73 16.63
N LYS A 118 -8.26 4.49 15.48
CA LYS A 118 -8.89 3.98 14.27
C LYS A 118 -8.13 2.76 13.76
N ARG A 119 -8.85 1.77 13.26
CA ARG A 119 -8.26 0.52 12.78
C ARG A 119 -8.15 0.44 11.26
N ILE A 120 -8.88 1.28 10.53
CA ILE A 120 -8.94 1.30 9.08
C ILE A 120 -8.62 2.71 8.60
N MET A 121 -7.68 2.81 7.67
CA MET A 121 -7.36 4.06 6.99
C MET A 121 -7.62 3.92 5.49
N VAL A 122 -8.38 4.86 4.93
CA VAL A 122 -8.58 4.99 3.49
C VAL A 122 -7.70 6.12 2.98
N SER A 123 -6.84 5.85 2.01
CA SER A 123 -5.84 6.82 1.54
C SER A 123 -5.64 6.80 0.03
N THR A 124 -5.09 7.88 -0.49
CA THR A 124 -4.55 7.99 -1.84
C THR A 124 -3.01 7.84 -1.83
N ASP A 125 -2.39 7.59 -2.99
CA ASP A 125 -0.94 7.36 -3.11
C ASP A 125 -0.07 8.48 -2.56
N LEU A 126 -0.48 9.74 -2.70
CA LEU A 126 0.28 10.88 -2.23
C LEU A 126 0.57 10.84 -0.73
N PHE A 127 -0.34 10.28 0.04
CA PHE A 127 -0.18 10.16 1.49
C PHE A 127 0.38 8.81 1.92
N GLY A 128 0.25 7.79 1.08
CA GLY A 128 0.74 6.44 1.35
C GLY A 128 2.26 6.33 1.45
N ARG A 129 3.01 7.31 0.91
CA ARG A 129 4.47 7.36 1.01
C ARG A 129 4.90 7.90 2.38
N GLY A 130 5.81 7.19 3.05
CA GLY A 130 6.35 7.60 4.34
C GLY A 130 5.50 7.24 5.58
N ILE A 131 4.36 6.59 5.41
CA ILE A 131 3.63 6.02 6.54
C ILE A 131 4.44 4.85 7.11
N ASP A 132 4.73 4.94 8.39
CA ASP A 132 5.43 3.92 9.13
C ASP A 132 4.65 3.59 10.41
N ILE A 133 3.74 2.64 10.30
CA ILE A 133 2.89 2.20 11.40
C ILE A 133 3.02 0.69 11.53
N GLU A 134 3.66 0.28 12.60
CA GLU A 134 4.01 -1.11 12.88
C GLU A 134 2.80 -2.05 12.91
N ARG A 135 1.64 -1.55 13.37
CA ARG A 135 0.42 -2.34 13.50
C ARG A 135 -0.33 -2.60 12.19
N VAL A 136 0.09 -1.97 11.09
CA VAL A 136 -0.51 -2.25 9.78
C VAL A 136 -0.05 -3.61 9.29
N ASN A 137 -0.96 -4.56 9.28
CA ASN A 137 -0.70 -5.92 8.83
C ASN A 137 -1.47 -6.31 7.56
N ILE A 138 -2.44 -5.49 7.14
CA ILE A 138 -3.16 -5.68 5.87
C ILE A 138 -3.13 -4.39 5.06
N VAL A 139 -2.85 -4.55 3.76
CA VAL A 139 -3.04 -3.52 2.74
C VAL A 139 -4.04 -4.02 1.71
N ILE A 140 -5.04 -3.20 1.38
CA ILE A 140 -6.00 -3.49 0.33
C ILE A 140 -5.87 -2.42 -0.75
N ASN A 141 -5.48 -2.81 -1.95
CA ASN A 141 -5.58 -1.97 -3.13
C ASN A 141 -7.01 -2.09 -3.69
N TYR A 142 -7.91 -1.26 -3.19
CA TYR A 142 -9.28 -1.16 -3.68
C TYR A 142 -9.32 -0.68 -5.15
N ASP A 143 -8.41 0.21 -5.49
CA ASP A 143 -8.08 0.56 -6.87
C ASP A 143 -6.63 0.15 -7.16
N MET A 144 -6.40 -0.45 -8.33
CA MET A 144 -5.07 -0.81 -8.80
C MET A 144 -4.17 0.44 -8.85
N PRO A 145 -2.93 0.39 -8.38
CA PRO A 145 -1.98 1.47 -8.61
C PRO A 145 -1.65 1.61 -10.10
N ASP A 146 -1.31 2.83 -10.52
CA ASP A 146 -1.04 3.12 -11.94
C ASP A 146 0.26 2.46 -12.43
N GLU A 147 1.21 2.20 -11.52
CA GLU A 147 2.52 1.65 -11.85
C GLU A 147 3.10 0.76 -10.73
N SER A 148 4.11 -0.02 -11.09
CA SER A 148 4.73 -0.99 -10.18
C SER A 148 5.43 -0.35 -8.97
N ASP A 149 5.99 0.86 -9.11
CA ASP A 149 6.57 1.60 -7.98
C ASP A 149 5.51 1.95 -6.93
N SER A 150 4.36 2.44 -7.39
CA SER A 150 3.24 2.74 -6.50
C SER A 150 2.73 1.49 -5.79
N TYR A 151 2.67 0.37 -6.49
CA TYR A 151 2.33 -0.92 -5.87
C TYR A 151 3.28 -1.26 -4.71
N LEU A 152 4.58 -1.21 -4.97
CA LEU A 152 5.60 -1.50 -3.95
C LEU A 152 5.46 -0.57 -2.73
N HIS A 153 5.30 0.73 -2.97
CA HIS A 153 5.13 1.72 -1.89
C HIS A 153 3.85 1.52 -1.09
N ARG A 154 2.77 1.06 -1.70
CA ARG A 154 1.53 0.74 -1.00
C ARG A 154 1.66 -0.51 -0.14
N VAL A 155 2.03 -1.64 -0.74
CA VAL A 155 2.08 -2.93 -0.03
C VAL A 155 3.21 -3.00 0.99
N GLY A 156 4.28 -2.25 0.79
CA GLY A 156 5.36 -2.10 1.75
C GLY A 156 4.96 -1.44 3.09
N ARG A 157 3.67 -1.13 3.28
CA ARG A 157 3.13 -0.69 4.58
C ARG A 157 2.83 -1.86 5.51
N ALA A 158 2.52 -3.03 4.95
CA ALA A 158 2.34 -4.26 5.73
C ALA A 158 3.64 -5.08 5.78
N GLY A 159 3.79 -5.92 6.80
CA GLY A 159 4.93 -6.83 6.92
C GLY A 159 6.30 -6.14 7.09
N ARG A 160 6.33 -4.94 7.66
CA ARG A 160 7.58 -4.21 7.91
C ARG A 160 8.35 -4.79 9.11
N PHE A 161 9.65 -4.48 9.17
CA PHE A 161 10.53 -4.90 10.27
C PHE A 161 10.63 -6.43 10.43
N GLY A 162 10.48 -7.17 9.32
CA GLY A 162 10.50 -8.64 9.35
C GLY A 162 9.22 -9.29 9.89
N THR A 163 8.15 -8.51 10.07
CA THR A 163 6.83 -9.01 10.45
C THR A 163 6.07 -9.56 9.25
N LYS A 164 5.09 -10.42 9.51
CA LYS A 164 4.18 -10.93 8.48
C LYS A 164 3.16 -9.86 8.07
N GLY A 165 2.61 -9.99 6.88
CA GLY A 165 1.56 -9.11 6.38
C GLY A 165 0.81 -9.71 5.21
N LEU A 166 -0.31 -9.07 4.84
CA LEU A 166 -1.20 -9.47 3.75
C LEU A 166 -1.50 -8.28 2.85
N ALA A 167 -1.34 -8.47 1.54
CA ALA A 167 -1.76 -7.50 0.54
C ALA A 167 -2.80 -8.14 -0.40
N ILE A 168 -3.93 -7.47 -0.58
CA ILE A 168 -5.00 -7.90 -1.48
C ILE A 168 -5.24 -6.79 -2.49
N THR A 169 -5.23 -7.14 -3.78
CA THR A 169 -5.40 -6.18 -4.87
C THR A 169 -6.65 -6.52 -5.69
N PHE A 170 -7.54 -5.56 -5.83
CA PHE A 170 -8.70 -5.68 -6.70
C PHE A 170 -8.30 -5.41 -8.15
N VAL A 171 -8.65 -6.32 -9.03
CA VAL A 171 -8.40 -6.26 -10.48
C VAL A 171 -9.74 -6.19 -11.18
N GLY A 172 -10.09 -5.00 -11.68
CA GLY A 172 -11.41 -4.73 -12.26
C GLY A 172 -11.42 -4.54 -13.76
N SER A 173 -10.25 -4.49 -14.41
CA SER A 173 -10.11 -4.26 -15.85
C SER A 173 -8.89 -4.98 -16.43
N ASP A 174 -8.79 -5.00 -17.75
CA ASP A 174 -7.61 -5.54 -18.43
C ASP A 174 -6.37 -4.68 -18.19
N GLU A 175 -6.53 -3.36 -18.06
CA GLU A 175 -5.45 -2.45 -17.68
C GLU A 175 -4.91 -2.76 -16.30
N ASP A 176 -5.77 -3.04 -15.33
CA ASP A 176 -5.38 -3.48 -13.99
C ASP A 176 -4.57 -4.80 -14.05
N ALA A 177 -5.02 -5.75 -14.88
CA ALA A 177 -4.32 -7.02 -15.06
C ALA A 177 -2.92 -6.85 -15.67
N GLU A 178 -2.73 -5.91 -16.60
CA GLU A 178 -1.44 -5.58 -17.19
C GLU A 178 -0.50 -4.95 -16.16
N VAL A 179 -0.99 -4.06 -15.30
CA VAL A 179 -0.18 -3.51 -14.20
C VAL A 179 0.24 -4.61 -13.23
N LEU A 180 -0.67 -5.52 -12.87
CA LEU A 180 -0.36 -6.66 -11.99
C LEU A 180 0.72 -7.57 -12.60
N LYS A 181 0.65 -7.82 -13.89
CA LYS A 181 1.66 -8.59 -14.62
C LYS A 181 3.04 -7.91 -14.57
N LYS A 182 3.10 -6.60 -14.83
CA LYS A 182 4.35 -5.82 -14.74
C LYS A 182 4.95 -5.84 -13.33
N VAL A 183 4.12 -5.78 -12.30
CA VAL A 183 4.55 -5.91 -10.89
C VAL A 183 5.20 -7.26 -10.66
N GLN A 184 4.57 -8.35 -11.09
CA GLN A 184 5.09 -9.70 -10.92
C GLN A 184 6.40 -9.93 -11.66
N GLU A 185 6.50 -9.42 -12.90
CA GLU A 185 7.72 -9.51 -13.71
C GLU A 185 8.88 -8.69 -13.09
N ARG A 186 8.59 -7.46 -12.65
CA ARG A 186 9.61 -6.56 -12.11
C ARG A 186 10.18 -7.02 -10.78
N PHE A 187 9.33 -7.46 -9.86
CA PHE A 187 9.75 -7.85 -8.51
C PHE A 187 9.95 -9.35 -8.35
N GLU A 188 9.82 -10.11 -9.43
CA GLU A 188 9.96 -11.58 -9.43
C GLU A 188 9.11 -12.24 -8.34
N VAL A 189 7.88 -11.75 -8.17
CA VAL A 189 6.92 -12.26 -7.20
C VAL A 189 5.73 -12.91 -7.91
N ASN A 190 5.13 -13.89 -7.25
CA ASN A 190 3.89 -14.50 -7.70
C ASN A 190 2.73 -13.96 -6.85
N ILE A 191 1.79 -13.27 -7.52
CA ILE A 191 0.56 -12.80 -6.90
C ILE A 191 -0.57 -13.69 -7.41
N GLY A 192 -1.00 -14.65 -6.60
CA GLY A 192 -2.04 -15.60 -6.95
C GLY A 192 -3.44 -15.05 -6.72
N GLU A 193 -4.45 -15.76 -7.23
CA GLU A 193 -5.83 -15.48 -6.89
C GLU A 193 -6.08 -15.77 -5.40
N MET A 194 -6.85 -14.92 -4.75
CA MET A 194 -7.14 -15.06 -3.33
C MET A 194 -7.91 -16.36 -3.07
N PRO A 195 -7.43 -17.23 -2.17
CA PRO A 195 -8.15 -18.43 -1.78
C PRO A 195 -9.42 -18.09 -1.00
N SER A 196 -10.35 -19.03 -0.88
CA SER A 196 -11.59 -18.84 -0.14
C SER A 196 -11.36 -18.60 1.36
N THR A 197 -10.29 -19.15 1.90
CA THR A 197 -9.86 -18.97 3.31
C THR A 197 -8.37 -18.72 3.37
N ILE A 198 -7.97 -17.79 4.24
CA ILE A 198 -6.55 -17.47 4.52
C ILE A 198 -6.29 -17.80 5.99
N ASP A 199 -5.27 -18.61 6.25
CA ASP A 199 -4.85 -18.91 7.61
C ASP A 199 -4.29 -17.63 8.27
N THR A 200 -4.89 -17.24 9.37
CA THR A 200 -4.52 -16.06 10.16
C THR A 200 -3.05 -16.08 10.58
N THR A 201 -2.53 -17.24 10.93
CA THR A 201 -1.12 -17.41 11.35
C THR A 201 -0.12 -17.12 10.25
N SER A 202 -0.56 -17.12 8.99
CA SER A 202 0.30 -16.84 7.83
C SER A 202 0.62 -15.36 7.65
N TYR A 203 -0.21 -14.45 8.17
CA TYR A 203 -0.05 -13.00 8.00
C TYR A 203 -0.15 -12.18 9.29
N LEU A 204 -0.60 -12.76 10.40
CA LEU A 204 -0.53 -12.17 11.73
C LEU A 204 0.67 -12.72 12.50
N ASN A 205 1.32 -11.85 13.25
CA ASN A 205 2.25 -12.28 14.28
C ASN A 205 1.45 -12.67 15.53
N ALA A 206 1.89 -13.72 16.19
CA ALA A 206 1.34 -14.13 17.47
C ALA A 206 1.59 -13.07 18.55
#